data_b1c7102065da7697136b03da44eec13c
#
_entry.id   b1c7102065da7697136b03da44eec13c
#
_cell.length_a   1.000
_cell.length_b   1.000
_cell.length_c   1.000
_cell.angle_alpha   90.00
_cell.angle_beta   90.00
_cell.angle_gamma   90.00
#
_symmetry.space_group_name_H-M   'P 1'
#
loop_
_entity.id
_entity.type
_entity.pdbx_description
1 polymer ?
#
loop_
_entity_poly.entity_id
_entity_poly.type
_entity_poly.pdbx_seq_one_letter_code
_entity_poly.pdbx_strand_id
1 'polypeptide(L)'
;MTDEQIRALGPAFAAELRRYRDCFGQDRTATHFDTYCRGLLSDLPRKTVEPIALAAGTAVRTLQEFLVTAKWEHATARDVLHRRVAEALADVPPDPLGIVGVIDETSALKKGDQTPGVQRQYLGCAGKSDNGVVTVHVGVTQGRFQALLDADLYLPASWAG
;
A
#
# COMPACT_ATOMS: atom_id res chain seq x y z
N MET A 1 22.81 -9.47 1.78
CA MET A 1 21.96 -9.78 2.96
C MET A 1 22.40 -11.16 3.49
N THR A 2 22.69 -11.30 4.78
CA THR A 2 23.12 -12.57 5.39
C THR A 2 21.91 -13.43 5.73
N ASP A 3 22.12 -14.75 5.96
CA ASP A 3 21.05 -15.68 6.40
C ASP A 3 20.40 -15.23 7.71
N GLU A 4 21.16 -14.66 8.62
CA GLU A 4 20.67 -14.12 9.88
C GLU A 4 19.75 -12.91 9.65
N GLN A 5 20.12 -12.00 8.76
CA GLN A 5 19.28 -10.87 8.36
C GLN A 5 17.97 -11.33 7.70
N ILE A 6 18.02 -12.37 6.86
CA ILE A 6 16.81 -12.95 6.25
C ILE A 6 15.88 -13.52 7.31
N ARG A 7 16.43 -14.30 8.28
CA ARG A 7 15.63 -14.87 9.37
C ARG A 7 15.01 -13.81 10.27
N ALA A 8 15.66 -12.67 10.45
CA ALA A 8 15.15 -11.55 11.24
C ALA A 8 14.00 -10.78 10.59
N LEU A 9 13.81 -10.88 9.27
CA LEU A 9 12.76 -10.14 8.56
C LEU A 9 11.35 -10.51 9.03
N GLY A 10 11.07 -11.77 9.27
CA GLY A 10 9.75 -12.22 9.73
C GLY A 10 9.33 -11.61 11.08
N PRO A 11 10.16 -11.72 12.13
CA PRO A 11 9.91 -11.06 13.42
C PRO A 11 9.83 -9.53 13.32
N ALA A 12 10.70 -8.89 12.53
CA ALA A 12 10.68 -7.44 12.31
C ALA A 12 9.38 -6.98 11.65
N PHE A 13 8.94 -7.68 10.60
CA PHE A 13 7.68 -7.41 9.93
C PHE A 13 6.48 -7.62 10.86
N ALA A 14 6.47 -8.68 11.65
CA ALA A 14 5.42 -8.90 12.66
C ALA A 14 5.40 -7.79 13.73
N ALA A 15 6.55 -7.28 14.13
CA ALA A 15 6.64 -6.14 15.04
C ALA A 15 6.10 -4.86 14.41
N GLU A 16 6.38 -4.64 13.13
CA GLU A 16 5.85 -3.50 12.38
C GLU A 16 4.33 -3.56 12.27
N LEU A 17 3.74 -4.69 11.89
CA LEU A 17 2.29 -4.85 11.78
C LEU A 17 1.56 -4.61 13.11
N ARG A 18 2.16 -4.96 14.25
CA ARG A 18 1.57 -4.69 15.58
C ARG A 18 1.38 -3.21 15.88
N ARG A 19 2.15 -2.29 15.26
CA ARG A 19 1.99 -0.84 15.42
C ARG A 19 0.66 -0.31 14.89
N TYR A 20 0.06 -1.06 13.97
CA TYR A 20 -1.23 -0.71 13.36
C TYR A 20 -2.42 -1.30 14.12
N ARG A 21 -2.18 -2.03 15.24
CA ARG A 21 -3.25 -2.74 15.95
C ARG A 21 -4.40 -1.82 16.38
N ASP A 22 -4.07 -0.62 16.86
CA ASP A 22 -5.05 0.33 17.38
C ASP A 22 -5.88 1.03 16.28
N CYS A 23 -5.51 0.83 15.00
CA CYS A 23 -6.33 1.27 13.86
C CYS A 23 -7.59 0.42 13.67
N PHE A 24 -7.68 -0.71 14.37
CA PHE A 24 -8.76 -1.70 14.22
C PHE A 24 -9.52 -1.89 15.53
N GLY A 25 -10.83 -1.64 15.52
CA GLY A 25 -11.67 -1.85 16.68
C GLY A 25 -11.85 -3.31 17.10
N GLN A 26 -11.47 -4.27 16.26
CA GLN A 26 -11.61 -5.71 16.50
C GLN A 26 -10.36 -6.48 16.12
N ASP A 27 -9.97 -7.47 16.91
CA ASP A 27 -8.84 -8.37 16.65
C ASP A 27 -8.93 -9.09 15.30
N ARG A 28 -10.14 -9.51 14.94
CA ARG A 28 -10.40 -10.18 13.67
C ARG A 28 -10.03 -9.29 12.46
N THR A 29 -10.38 -8.02 12.51
CA THR A 29 -10.06 -7.06 11.44
C THR A 29 -8.55 -6.83 11.35
N ALA A 30 -7.87 -6.70 12.49
CA ALA A 30 -6.41 -6.62 12.54
C ALA A 30 -5.73 -7.88 11.98
N THR A 31 -6.29 -9.07 12.25
CA THR A 31 -5.78 -10.33 11.68
C THR A 31 -5.92 -10.37 10.16
N HIS A 32 -7.01 -9.84 9.61
CA HIS A 32 -7.18 -9.76 8.15
C HIS A 32 -6.19 -8.78 7.51
N PHE A 33 -5.91 -7.66 8.17
CA PHE A 33 -4.85 -6.74 7.76
C PHE A 33 -3.47 -7.43 7.72
N ASP A 34 -3.10 -8.13 8.81
CA ASP A 34 -1.86 -8.91 8.87
C ASP A 34 -1.77 -9.94 7.73
N THR A 35 -2.83 -10.70 7.53
CA THR A 35 -2.93 -11.70 6.46
C THR A 35 -2.74 -11.06 5.07
N TYR A 36 -3.41 -9.95 4.82
CA TYR A 36 -3.32 -9.25 3.54
C TYR A 36 -1.91 -8.70 3.30
N CYS A 37 -1.31 -8.04 4.28
CA CYS A 37 0.06 -7.52 4.19
C CYS A 37 1.10 -8.62 3.95
N ARG A 38 0.97 -9.77 4.64
CA ARG A 38 1.83 -10.94 4.39
C ARG A 38 1.68 -11.47 2.98
N GLY A 39 0.45 -11.53 2.48
CA GLY A 39 0.18 -11.94 1.11
C GLY A 39 0.79 -11.01 0.06
N LEU A 40 0.75 -9.69 0.30
CA LEU A 40 1.39 -8.71 -0.58
C LEU A 40 2.93 -8.87 -0.63
N LEU A 41 3.56 -9.30 0.47
CA LEU A 41 5.01 -9.51 0.55
C LEU A 41 5.44 -10.94 0.20
N SER A 42 4.50 -11.86 -0.05
CA SER A 42 4.80 -13.24 -0.43
C SER A 42 5.30 -13.33 -1.88
N ASP A 43 5.73 -14.52 -2.28
CA ASP A 43 6.17 -14.86 -3.64
C ASP A 43 5.02 -15.26 -4.58
N LEU A 44 3.77 -15.03 -4.18
CA LEU A 44 2.60 -15.32 -5.00
C LEU A 44 2.70 -14.65 -6.38
N PRO A 45 2.45 -15.38 -7.49
CA PRO A 45 2.50 -14.84 -8.84
C PRO A 45 1.49 -13.69 -9.07
N ARG A 46 0.35 -13.76 -8.36
CA ARG A 46 -0.67 -12.72 -8.36
C ARG A 46 -0.98 -12.32 -6.92
N LYS A 47 -0.84 -11.04 -6.62
CA LYS A 47 -1.10 -10.46 -5.29
C LYS A 47 -2.47 -9.82 -5.22
N THR A 48 -3.50 -10.57 -5.66
CA THR A 48 -4.90 -10.19 -5.52
C THR A 48 -5.53 -10.92 -4.35
N VAL A 49 -6.71 -10.48 -3.91
CA VAL A 49 -7.38 -10.99 -2.71
C VAL A 49 -7.54 -12.51 -2.72
N GLU A 50 -7.95 -13.10 -3.86
CA GLU A 50 -8.22 -14.53 -3.96
C GLU A 50 -6.96 -15.40 -3.74
N PRO A 51 -5.85 -15.24 -4.49
CA PRO A 51 -4.62 -15.98 -4.22
C PRO A 51 -4.08 -15.77 -2.79
N ILE A 52 -4.17 -14.57 -2.25
CA ILE A 52 -3.74 -14.28 -0.87
C ILE A 52 -4.60 -15.05 0.14
N ALA A 53 -5.92 -15.03 -0.01
CA ALA A 53 -6.83 -15.74 0.87
C ALA A 53 -6.60 -17.25 0.84
N LEU A 54 -6.45 -17.81 -0.36
CA LEU A 54 -6.20 -19.25 -0.55
C LEU A 54 -4.87 -19.68 0.07
N ALA A 55 -3.81 -18.91 -0.16
CA ALA A 55 -2.50 -19.21 0.43
C ALA A 55 -2.49 -19.10 1.96
N ALA A 56 -3.32 -18.21 2.53
CA ALA A 56 -3.47 -18.05 3.97
C ALA A 56 -4.48 -19.02 4.60
N GLY A 57 -5.13 -19.89 3.82
CA GLY A 57 -6.16 -20.83 4.32
C GLY A 57 -7.42 -20.13 4.85
N THR A 58 -7.71 -18.90 4.36
CA THR A 58 -8.90 -18.15 4.76
C THR A 58 -9.93 -18.08 3.63
N ALA A 59 -11.20 -17.87 3.97
CA ALA A 59 -12.23 -17.74 2.95
C ALA A 59 -12.02 -16.45 2.13
N VAL A 60 -12.05 -16.57 0.81
CA VAL A 60 -11.87 -15.44 -0.13
C VAL A 60 -12.81 -14.29 0.19
N ARG A 61 -14.10 -14.61 0.41
CA ARG A 61 -15.13 -13.63 0.75
C ARG A 61 -14.79 -12.82 2.01
N THR A 62 -14.24 -13.45 3.02
CA THR A 62 -13.87 -12.78 4.27
C THR A 62 -12.80 -11.71 4.06
N LEU A 63 -11.79 -12.01 3.24
CA LEU A 63 -10.74 -11.05 2.93
C LEU A 63 -11.23 -9.95 1.96
N GLN A 64 -12.17 -10.27 1.06
CA GLN A 64 -12.86 -9.27 0.24
C GLN A 64 -13.68 -8.30 1.11
N GLU A 65 -14.47 -8.82 2.06
CA GLU A 65 -15.25 -8.00 3.00
C GLU A 65 -14.35 -7.11 3.87
N PHE A 66 -13.17 -7.59 4.26
CA PHE A 66 -12.18 -6.77 4.94
C PHE A 66 -11.79 -5.53 4.13
N LEU A 67 -11.55 -5.66 2.83
CA LEU A 67 -11.14 -4.54 1.97
C LEU A 67 -12.29 -3.60 1.58
N VAL A 68 -13.53 -4.10 1.55
CA VAL A 68 -14.67 -3.33 1.02
C VAL A 68 -15.55 -2.75 2.12
N THR A 69 -15.80 -3.50 3.19
CA THR A 69 -16.83 -3.16 4.18
C THR A 69 -16.32 -3.01 5.61
N ALA A 70 -15.14 -3.56 5.92
CA ALA A 70 -14.61 -3.45 7.28
C ALA A 70 -14.31 -1.99 7.63
N LYS A 71 -14.80 -1.57 8.79
CA LYS A 71 -14.51 -0.23 9.32
C LYS A 71 -13.20 -0.27 10.09
N TRP A 72 -12.27 0.58 9.70
CA TRP A 72 -11.01 0.82 10.38
C TRP A 72 -10.50 2.24 10.10
N GLU A 73 -9.67 2.74 10.99
CA GLU A 73 -9.21 4.13 10.95
C GLU A 73 -8.00 4.28 10.03
N HIS A 74 -8.25 4.42 8.73
CA HIS A 74 -7.19 4.56 7.71
C HIS A 74 -6.33 5.81 7.93
N ALA A 75 -6.90 6.92 8.42
CA ALA A 75 -6.13 8.12 8.74
C ALA A 75 -5.13 7.84 9.87
N THR A 76 -5.54 7.13 10.93
CA THR A 76 -4.65 6.71 12.01
C THR A 76 -3.56 5.78 11.49
N ALA A 77 -3.88 4.85 10.57
CA ALA A 77 -2.89 3.97 9.95
C ALA A 77 -1.85 4.77 9.15
N ARG A 78 -2.28 5.79 8.40
CA ARG A 78 -1.38 6.71 7.70
C ARG A 78 -0.48 7.47 8.67
N ASP A 79 -1.01 7.95 9.78
CA ASP A 79 -0.21 8.63 10.82
C ASP A 79 0.82 7.70 11.46
N VAL A 80 0.50 6.41 11.63
CA VAL A 80 1.48 5.39 12.06
C VAL A 80 2.60 5.27 11.03
N LEU A 81 2.27 5.17 9.73
CA LEU A 81 3.24 5.13 8.65
C LEU A 81 4.15 6.36 8.65
N HIS A 82 3.57 7.56 8.74
CA HIS A 82 4.34 8.81 8.74
C HIS A 82 5.33 8.87 9.90
N ARG A 83 4.91 8.49 11.11
CA ARG A 83 5.82 8.42 12.27
C ARG A 83 6.95 7.41 12.05
N ARG A 84 6.63 6.23 11.48
CA ARG A 84 7.65 5.21 11.17
C ARG A 84 8.67 5.69 10.14
N VAL A 85 8.21 6.39 9.11
CA VAL A 85 9.11 6.98 8.10
C VAL A 85 9.98 8.07 8.75
N ALA A 86 9.41 8.94 9.59
CA ALA A 86 10.17 9.97 10.30
C ALA A 86 11.23 9.37 11.25
N GLU A 87 10.87 8.33 12.02
CA GLU A 87 11.82 7.59 12.86
C GLU A 87 12.96 6.99 12.03
N ALA A 88 12.63 6.34 10.91
CA ALA A 88 13.64 5.74 10.05
C ALA A 88 14.54 6.79 9.36
N LEU A 89 13.98 7.93 8.96
CA LEU A 89 14.75 9.03 8.38
C LEU A 89 15.75 9.66 9.39
N ALA A 90 15.39 9.69 10.68
CA ALA A 90 16.27 10.23 11.73
C ALA A 90 17.58 9.42 11.86
N ASP A 91 17.55 8.13 11.49
CA ASP A 91 18.71 7.23 11.53
C ASP A 91 19.51 7.25 10.20
N VAL A 92 19.02 7.96 9.17
CA VAL A 92 19.71 8.04 7.87
C VAL A 92 20.81 9.10 7.94
N PRO A 93 22.04 8.77 7.52
CA PRO A 93 23.11 9.76 7.44
C PRO A 93 22.69 10.96 6.56
N PRO A 94 23.13 12.18 6.92
CA PRO A 94 22.85 13.36 6.11
C PRO A 94 23.32 13.19 4.66
N ASP A 95 22.49 13.65 3.74
CA ASP A 95 22.80 13.68 2.30
C ASP A 95 22.94 15.14 1.83
N PRO A 96 23.79 15.48 0.86
CA PRO A 96 23.96 16.85 0.37
C PRO A 96 22.66 17.50 -0.12
N LEU A 97 21.70 16.71 -0.63
CA LEU A 97 20.38 17.19 -1.05
C LEU A 97 19.37 17.25 0.10
N GLY A 98 19.75 16.72 1.27
CA GLY A 98 18.83 16.59 2.41
C GLY A 98 17.69 15.61 2.13
N ILE A 99 16.51 15.90 2.68
CA ILE A 99 15.28 15.15 2.46
C ILE A 99 14.57 15.71 1.22
N VAL A 100 14.33 14.86 0.23
CA VAL A 100 13.64 15.23 -1.01
C VAL A 100 12.26 14.58 -1.04
N GLY A 101 11.22 15.39 -1.19
CA GLY A 101 9.87 14.94 -1.48
C GLY A 101 9.71 14.64 -2.97
N VAL A 102 9.04 13.54 -3.29
CA VAL A 102 8.76 13.12 -4.66
C VAL A 102 7.26 12.94 -4.83
N ILE A 103 6.70 13.53 -5.88
CA ILE A 103 5.32 13.30 -6.30
C ILE A 103 5.37 12.66 -7.67
N ASP A 104 4.71 11.52 -7.83
CA ASP A 104 4.65 10.80 -9.09
C ASP A 104 3.31 10.12 -9.28
N GLU A 105 2.95 9.83 -10.51
CA GLU A 105 1.71 9.14 -10.84
C GLU A 105 1.97 7.73 -11.37
N THR A 106 1.03 6.84 -11.11
CA THR A 106 1.01 5.54 -11.75
C THR A 106 -0.38 5.24 -12.28
N SER A 107 -0.47 4.33 -13.23
CA SER A 107 -1.73 4.02 -13.90
C SER A 107 -1.96 2.53 -14.03
N ALA A 108 -3.24 2.14 -14.10
CA ALA A 108 -3.65 0.76 -14.29
C ALA A 108 -4.78 0.67 -15.32
N LEU A 109 -4.60 -0.23 -16.31
CA LEU A 109 -5.63 -0.54 -17.29
C LEU A 109 -6.86 -1.14 -16.61
N LYS A 110 -8.04 -0.72 -17.05
CA LYS A 110 -9.34 -1.24 -16.62
C LYS A 110 -10.21 -1.59 -17.82
N LYS A 111 -10.99 -2.66 -17.68
CA LYS A 111 -11.92 -3.10 -18.76
C LYS A 111 -13.34 -2.60 -18.55
N GLY A 112 -13.71 -2.18 -17.35
CA GLY A 112 -15.05 -1.70 -17.02
C GLY A 112 -15.10 -0.20 -16.81
N ASP A 113 -16.28 0.32 -16.51
CA ASP A 113 -16.61 1.74 -16.32
C ASP A 113 -17.09 2.06 -14.89
N GLN A 114 -17.15 1.06 -14.00
CA GLN A 114 -17.70 1.19 -12.64
C GLN A 114 -16.64 1.47 -11.56
N THR A 115 -15.35 1.43 -11.92
CA THR A 115 -14.30 1.74 -10.94
C THR A 115 -14.20 3.27 -10.80
N PRO A 116 -14.27 3.84 -9.59
CA PRO A 116 -14.07 5.26 -9.39
C PRO A 116 -12.80 5.78 -10.09
N GLY A 117 -12.89 6.93 -10.75
CA GLY A 117 -11.78 7.53 -11.49
C GLY A 117 -11.47 6.89 -12.84
N VAL A 118 -12.20 5.83 -13.25
CA VAL A 118 -11.99 5.22 -14.56
C VAL A 118 -12.50 6.09 -15.68
N GLN A 119 -11.67 6.30 -16.67
CA GLN A 119 -12.02 6.94 -17.95
C GLN A 119 -10.97 6.63 -19.01
N ARG A 120 -11.24 7.05 -20.26
CA ARG A 120 -10.23 7.07 -21.30
C ARG A 120 -9.26 8.23 -21.04
N GLN A 121 -8.03 7.92 -20.69
CA GLN A 121 -6.96 8.89 -20.39
C GLN A 121 -5.61 8.31 -20.76
N TYR A 122 -4.57 9.15 -20.79
CA TYR A 122 -3.22 8.66 -21.01
C TYR A 122 -2.78 7.79 -19.82
N LEU A 123 -2.31 6.61 -20.12
CA LEU A 123 -1.84 5.64 -19.10
C LEU A 123 -0.36 5.36 -19.34
N GLY A 124 0.49 5.83 -18.43
CA GLY A 124 1.93 5.62 -18.51
C GLY A 124 2.34 4.14 -18.58
N CYS A 125 1.62 3.26 -17.88
CA CYS A 125 1.84 1.81 -17.93
C CYS A 125 1.58 1.18 -19.32
N ALA A 126 0.77 1.83 -20.16
CA ALA A 126 0.43 1.36 -21.50
C ALA A 126 1.11 2.20 -22.62
N GLY A 127 1.68 3.36 -22.29
CA GLY A 127 2.27 4.28 -23.24
C GLY A 127 1.28 4.90 -24.24
N LYS A 128 -0.03 4.87 -23.93
CA LYS A 128 -1.12 5.36 -24.82
C LYS A 128 -2.34 5.78 -24.01
N SER A 129 -3.27 6.48 -24.69
CA SER A 129 -4.59 6.73 -24.14
C SER A 129 -5.46 5.48 -24.24
N ASP A 130 -5.89 4.99 -23.09
CA ASP A 130 -6.74 3.80 -22.96
C ASP A 130 -7.66 3.95 -21.74
N ASN A 131 -8.57 3.01 -21.52
CA ASN A 131 -9.45 2.98 -20.37
C ASN A 131 -8.70 2.52 -19.12
N GLY A 132 -8.70 3.34 -18.07
CA GLY A 132 -7.97 3.02 -16.84
C GLY A 132 -8.12 4.05 -15.74
N VAL A 133 -7.42 3.84 -14.67
CA VAL A 133 -7.33 4.73 -13.50
C VAL A 133 -5.89 5.22 -13.32
N VAL A 134 -5.76 6.40 -12.73
CA VAL A 134 -4.48 7.00 -12.35
C VAL A 134 -4.50 7.25 -10.84
N THR A 135 -3.42 6.93 -10.17
CA THR A 135 -3.17 7.27 -8.77
C THR A 135 -1.94 8.14 -8.65
N VAL A 136 -1.99 9.12 -7.75
CA VAL A 136 -0.88 10.01 -7.43
C VAL A 136 -0.27 9.54 -6.13
N HIS A 137 1.05 9.46 -6.07
CA HIS A 137 1.80 8.98 -4.93
C HIS A 137 2.73 10.06 -4.42
N VAL A 138 2.88 10.13 -3.10
CA VAL A 138 3.85 10.98 -2.44
C VAL A 138 4.90 10.10 -1.78
N GLY A 139 6.15 10.34 -2.09
CA GLY A 139 7.28 9.63 -1.52
C GLY A 139 8.29 10.59 -0.90
N VAL A 140 9.22 10.03 -0.15
CA VAL A 140 10.36 10.74 0.42
C VAL A 140 11.62 9.93 0.21
N THR A 141 12.73 10.63 -0.05
CA THR A 141 14.05 10.01 -0.17
C THR A 141 15.12 10.84 0.52
N GLN A 142 16.11 10.17 1.10
CA GLN A 142 17.35 10.73 1.60
C GLN A 142 18.47 9.72 1.42
N GLY A 143 19.46 10.03 0.60
CA GLY A 143 20.51 9.09 0.26
C GLY A 143 19.93 7.80 -0.35
N ARG A 144 20.12 6.67 0.32
CA ARG A 144 19.58 5.35 -0.12
C ARG A 144 18.22 5.00 0.50
N PHE A 145 17.74 5.78 1.42
CA PHE A 145 16.42 5.57 2.02
C PHE A 145 15.33 6.09 1.09
N GLN A 146 14.28 5.29 0.93
CA GLN A 146 13.10 5.66 0.15
C GLN A 146 11.85 5.08 0.83
N ALA A 147 10.81 5.89 0.91
CA ALA A 147 9.51 5.45 1.43
C ALA A 147 8.36 6.15 0.71
N LEU A 148 7.25 5.42 0.54
CA LEU A 148 5.96 6.04 0.19
C LEU A 148 5.32 6.59 1.47
N LEU A 149 4.73 7.76 1.37
CA LEU A 149 4.02 8.44 2.46
C LEU A 149 2.51 8.37 2.28
N ASP A 150 2.04 8.58 1.06
CA ASP A 150 0.62 8.65 0.76
C ASP A 150 0.35 8.29 -0.69
N ALA A 151 -0.91 7.97 -0.98
CA ALA A 151 -1.39 7.78 -2.33
C ALA A 151 -2.87 8.17 -2.41
N ASP A 152 -3.27 8.79 -3.50
CA ASP A 152 -4.65 9.14 -3.75
C ASP A 152 -5.07 8.82 -5.18
N LEU A 153 -6.38 8.64 -5.38
CA LEU A 153 -6.95 8.38 -6.69
C LEU A 153 -7.20 9.70 -7.41
N TYR A 154 -6.65 9.83 -8.62
CA TYR A 154 -7.03 10.93 -9.48
C TYR A 154 -8.50 10.76 -9.90
N LEU A 155 -9.33 11.73 -9.50
CA LEU A 155 -10.74 11.79 -9.90
C LEU A 155 -10.92 12.80 -11.05
N PRO A 156 -11.18 12.33 -12.26
CA PRO A 156 -11.52 13.21 -13.39
C PRO A 156 -12.80 13.99 -13.13
N ALA A 157 -12.98 15.11 -13.82
CA ALA A 157 -14.18 15.96 -13.69
C ALA A 157 -15.50 15.18 -13.89
N SER A 158 -15.49 14.13 -14.71
CA SER A 158 -16.65 13.24 -14.91
C SER A 158 -17.06 12.46 -13.65
N TRP A 159 -16.20 12.39 -12.63
CA TRP A 159 -16.42 11.71 -11.36
C TRP A 159 -16.53 12.66 -10.16
N ALA A 160 -16.32 13.97 -10.37
CA ALA A 160 -16.31 15.01 -9.34
C ALA A 160 -17.65 15.73 -9.17
N GLY A 161 -18.78 15.09 -9.59
CA GLY A 161 -20.15 15.63 -9.51
C GLY A 161 -20.82 15.41 -8.18
#